data_9639beb06178a05b28719c07965a3e71
#
_entry.id   9639beb06178a05b28719c07965a3e71
#
_cell.length_a   1.000
_cell.length_b   1.000
_cell.length_c   1.000
_cell.angle_alpha   90.00
_cell.angle_beta   90.00
_cell.angle_gamma   90.00
#
_symmetry.space_group_name_H-M   'P 1'
#
loop_
_entity.id
_entity.type
_entity.pdbx_description
1 polymer ?
#
loop_
_entity_poly.entity_id
_entity_poly.type
_entity_poly.pdbx_seq_one_letter_code
_entity_poly.pdbx_strand_id
1 'polypeptide(L)'
;MIGRRQLDFCCLQETKWKSGQVKILDGGEGRRYNFFYKGCNEGTSGVGIMIAEKWWDKVVEVKYTNERMMLVRITVGKAIINIVSAYAPHAGRPDLEKEEFYYDMTRLLSGVRGGEIVLWWGLQWTRWSGVGWIRGCSWWK
;
A
#
# COMPACT_ATOMS: atom_id res chain seq x y z
N MET A 1 -7.55 4.73 -16.56
CA MET A 1 -6.44 5.70 -16.77
C MET A 1 -6.29 6.61 -15.57
N ILE A 2 -5.14 6.59 -14.99
CA ILE A 2 -4.80 7.38 -13.78
C ILE A 2 -4.90 8.88 -14.08
N GLY A 3 -4.59 9.30 -15.29
CA GLY A 3 -4.52 10.70 -15.67
C GLY A 3 -5.83 11.50 -15.72
N ARG A 4 -6.99 10.85 -15.80
CA ARG A 4 -8.29 11.56 -15.82
C ARG A 4 -8.88 11.81 -14.44
N ARG A 5 -8.41 11.11 -13.43
CA ARG A 5 -8.83 11.32 -12.04
C ARG A 5 -7.64 11.86 -11.26
N GLN A 6 -7.86 12.94 -10.55
CA GLN A 6 -6.83 13.50 -9.66
C GLN A 6 -6.71 12.58 -8.44
N LEU A 7 -5.94 11.49 -8.61
CA LEU A 7 -5.65 10.58 -7.52
C LEU A 7 -4.47 11.12 -6.71
N ASP A 8 -4.64 11.18 -5.42
CA ASP A 8 -3.56 11.53 -4.49
C ASP A 8 -2.73 10.29 -4.13
N PHE A 9 -3.41 9.16 -3.90
CA PHE A 9 -2.81 7.89 -3.52
C PHE A 9 -3.50 6.74 -4.25
N CYS A 10 -2.71 5.73 -4.60
CA CYS A 10 -3.24 4.49 -5.16
C CYS A 10 -2.42 3.30 -4.67
N CYS A 11 -3.07 2.31 -4.09
CA CYS A 11 -2.44 1.06 -3.70
C CYS A 11 -2.63 0.02 -4.80
N LEU A 12 -1.55 -0.69 -5.11
CA LEU A 12 -1.53 -1.73 -6.14
C LEU A 12 -1.12 -3.06 -5.53
N GLN A 13 -1.77 -4.12 -5.94
CA GLN A 13 -1.42 -5.50 -5.61
C GLN A 13 -1.14 -6.26 -6.89
N GLU A 14 -0.44 -7.39 -6.76
CA GLU A 14 -0.02 -8.22 -7.90
C GLU A 14 0.72 -7.41 -8.97
N THR A 15 1.63 -6.55 -8.54
CA THR A 15 2.42 -5.74 -9.49
C THR A 15 3.27 -6.58 -10.42
N LYS A 16 3.63 -7.80 -9.99
CA LYS A 16 4.49 -8.76 -10.71
C LYS A 16 5.86 -8.18 -11.07
N TRP A 17 6.24 -7.09 -10.46
CA TRP A 17 7.56 -6.49 -10.62
C TRP A 17 8.55 -7.18 -9.70
N LYS A 18 9.78 -7.28 -10.17
CA LYS A 18 10.87 -7.87 -9.39
C LYS A 18 11.53 -6.80 -8.54
N SER A 19 12.12 -7.22 -7.43
CA SER A 19 12.81 -6.35 -6.47
C SER A 19 11.89 -5.33 -5.76
N GLY A 20 12.48 -4.36 -5.12
CA GLY A 20 11.75 -3.25 -4.49
C GLY A 20 12.51 -1.96 -4.68
N GLN A 21 11.83 -0.93 -5.15
CA GLN A 21 12.42 0.37 -5.45
C GLN A 21 11.35 1.46 -5.45
N VAL A 22 11.82 2.66 -5.76
CA VAL A 22 10.98 3.81 -6.04
C VAL A 22 11.16 4.17 -7.51
N LYS A 23 10.07 4.38 -8.23
CA LYS A 23 10.08 4.91 -9.60
C LYS A 23 9.19 6.12 -9.71
N ILE A 24 9.61 7.06 -10.53
CA ILE A 24 8.78 8.18 -10.94
C ILE A 24 7.98 7.75 -12.17
N LEU A 25 6.66 7.84 -12.08
CA LEU A 25 5.76 7.53 -13.17
C LEU A 25 5.12 8.81 -13.67
N ASP A 26 5.06 8.95 -15.00
CA ASP A 26 4.34 10.01 -15.65
C ASP A 26 2.87 9.61 -15.80
N GLY A 27 1.99 10.37 -15.17
CA GLY A 27 0.54 10.18 -15.24
C GLY A 27 -0.14 10.92 -16.40
N GLY A 28 0.64 11.60 -17.24
CA GLY A 28 0.13 12.47 -18.29
C GLY A 28 -0.32 13.85 -17.76
N GLU A 29 -0.45 14.82 -18.66
CA GLU A 29 -0.88 16.20 -18.35
C GLU A 29 -0.01 16.89 -17.28
N GLY A 30 1.30 16.59 -17.25
CA GLY A 30 2.25 17.15 -16.28
C GLY A 30 2.15 16.58 -14.88
N ARG A 31 1.40 15.51 -14.69
CA ARG A 31 1.25 14.84 -13.39
C ARG A 31 2.31 13.77 -13.21
N ARG A 32 2.97 13.79 -12.07
CA ARG A 32 3.98 12.80 -11.72
C ARG A 32 3.60 12.11 -10.42
N TYR A 33 3.98 10.83 -10.33
CA TYR A 33 3.75 9.98 -9.17
C TYR A 33 5.03 9.30 -8.76
N ASN A 34 5.30 9.25 -7.46
CA ASN A 34 6.25 8.30 -6.91
C ASN A 34 5.56 6.96 -6.71
N PHE A 35 6.13 5.93 -7.29
CA PHE A 35 5.68 4.56 -7.12
C PHE A 35 6.67 3.81 -6.25
N PHE A 36 6.29 3.57 -5.00
CA PHE A 36 7.01 2.72 -4.06
C PHE A 36 6.51 1.30 -4.24
N TYR A 37 7.39 0.33 -4.47
CA TYR A 37 6.97 -1.04 -4.69
C TYR A 37 7.93 -2.05 -4.11
N LYS A 38 7.40 -3.20 -3.73
CA LYS A 38 8.13 -4.39 -3.32
C LYS A 38 7.58 -5.59 -4.07
N GLY A 39 8.43 -6.24 -4.84
CA GLY A 39 8.11 -7.45 -5.56
C GLY A 39 8.95 -8.63 -5.07
N CYS A 40 8.69 -9.78 -5.63
CA CYS A 40 9.51 -10.97 -5.44
C CYS A 40 10.35 -11.27 -6.69
N ASN A 41 11.43 -12.04 -6.51
CA ASN A 41 12.32 -12.39 -7.61
C ASN A 41 11.63 -13.25 -8.70
N GLU A 42 10.58 -13.95 -8.31
CA GLU A 42 9.80 -14.81 -9.21
C GLU A 42 8.81 -14.02 -10.07
N GLY A 43 8.50 -12.76 -9.71
CA GLY A 43 7.54 -11.94 -10.43
C GLY A 43 6.09 -12.41 -10.34
N THR A 44 5.73 -13.12 -9.25
CA THR A 44 4.41 -13.74 -9.07
C THR A 44 3.48 -12.93 -8.16
N SER A 45 4.03 -12.05 -7.37
CA SER A 45 3.30 -11.21 -6.42
C SER A 45 3.82 -9.77 -6.48
N GLY A 46 3.60 -9.01 -5.47
CA GLY A 46 4.12 -7.67 -5.33
C GLY A 46 3.04 -6.68 -4.93
N VAL A 47 3.43 -5.70 -4.16
CA VAL A 47 2.59 -4.60 -3.71
C VAL A 47 3.25 -3.27 -4.04
N GLY A 48 2.44 -2.25 -4.21
CA GLY A 48 2.93 -0.91 -4.47
C GLY A 48 1.97 0.17 -3.99
N ILE A 49 2.52 1.34 -3.76
CA ILE A 49 1.77 2.55 -3.41
C ILE A 49 2.26 3.67 -4.30
N MET A 50 1.34 4.25 -5.06
CA MET A 50 1.59 5.46 -5.86
C MET A 50 1.18 6.69 -5.06
N ILE A 51 2.03 7.70 -5.06
CA ILE A 51 1.79 8.96 -4.35
C ILE A 51 2.01 10.11 -5.32
N ALA A 52 1.02 11.01 -5.42
CA ALA A 52 1.10 12.19 -6.26
C ALA A 52 2.24 13.11 -5.81
N GLU A 53 2.84 13.82 -6.78
CA GLU A 53 4.00 14.69 -6.55
C GLU A 53 3.79 15.72 -5.43
N LYS A 54 2.60 16.25 -5.29
CA LYS A 54 2.27 17.24 -4.25
C LYS A 54 2.44 16.72 -2.81
N TRP A 55 2.52 15.40 -2.62
CA TRP A 55 2.70 14.74 -1.32
C TRP A 55 4.11 14.22 -1.06
N TRP A 56 5.02 14.34 -2.01
CA TRP A 56 6.36 13.74 -1.89
C TRP A 56 7.14 14.25 -0.70
N ASP A 57 7.07 15.56 -0.41
CA ASP A 57 7.72 16.18 0.73
C ASP A 57 7.06 15.84 2.08
N LYS A 58 5.88 15.23 2.05
CA LYS A 58 5.13 14.80 3.24
C LYS A 58 5.42 13.34 3.62
N VAL A 59 6.09 12.58 2.77
CA VAL A 59 6.47 11.19 3.07
C VAL A 59 7.55 11.18 4.14
N VAL A 60 7.25 10.56 5.27
CA VAL A 60 8.12 10.48 6.45
C VAL A 60 8.86 9.16 6.48
N GLU A 61 8.18 8.07 6.12
CA GLU A 61 8.72 6.72 6.22
C GLU A 61 8.07 5.81 5.19
N VAL A 62 8.86 4.89 4.65
CA VAL A 62 8.39 3.79 3.81
C VAL A 62 8.89 2.48 4.41
N LYS A 63 7.97 1.58 4.76
CA LYS A 63 8.30 0.25 5.28
C LYS A 63 7.96 -0.82 4.25
N TYR A 64 8.95 -1.58 3.86
CA TYR A 64 8.81 -2.76 3.02
C TYR A 64 8.95 -4.00 3.89
N THR A 65 7.84 -4.66 4.19
CA THR A 65 7.89 -5.90 4.99
C THR A 65 8.23 -7.10 4.12
N ASN A 66 7.46 -7.30 3.06
CA ASN A 66 7.69 -8.36 2.07
C ASN A 66 6.90 -8.05 0.79
N GLU A 67 6.84 -8.99 -0.14
CA GLU A 67 6.12 -8.84 -1.41
C GLU A 67 4.59 -8.79 -1.27
N ARG A 68 4.07 -8.97 -0.06
CA ARG A 68 2.63 -8.96 0.22
C ARG A 68 2.15 -7.73 0.97
N MET A 69 3.06 -6.96 1.58
CA MET A 69 2.64 -5.78 2.34
C MET A 69 3.72 -4.71 2.43
N MET A 70 3.27 -3.49 2.39
CA MET A 70 4.10 -2.31 2.64
C MET A 70 3.27 -1.19 3.26
N LEU A 71 3.96 -0.25 3.88
CA LEU A 71 3.36 0.92 4.51
C LEU A 71 4.12 2.16 4.10
N VAL A 72 3.38 3.21 3.75
CA VAL A 72 3.93 4.57 3.58
C VAL A 72 3.28 5.47 4.61
N ARG A 73 4.11 6.16 5.38
CA ARG A 73 3.66 7.14 6.38
C ARG A 73 3.86 8.53 5.84
N ILE A 74 2.79 9.32 5.89
CA ILE A 74 2.81 10.72 5.49
C ILE A 74 2.31 11.62 6.62
N THR A 75 2.73 12.89 6.60
CA THR A 75 2.20 13.93 7.50
C THR A 75 1.31 14.88 6.72
N VAL A 76 0.15 15.20 7.27
CA VAL A 76 -0.79 16.19 6.71
C VAL A 76 -1.18 17.14 7.84
N GLY A 77 -0.58 18.31 7.89
CA GLY A 77 -0.74 19.22 9.02
C GLY A 77 -0.25 18.57 10.32
N LYS A 78 -1.14 18.41 11.30
CA LYS A 78 -0.86 17.73 12.57
C LYS A 78 -1.21 16.23 12.54
N ALA A 79 -1.81 15.74 11.46
CA ALA A 79 -2.22 14.36 11.32
C ALA A 79 -1.08 13.51 10.72
N ILE A 80 -1.00 12.28 11.16
CA ILE A 80 -0.14 11.25 10.58
C ILE A 80 -1.04 10.21 9.94
N ILE A 81 -0.81 9.93 8.66
CA ILE A 81 -1.57 8.97 7.88
C ILE A 81 -0.65 7.83 7.45
N ASN A 82 -1.04 6.62 7.79
CA ASN A 82 -0.35 5.40 7.39
C ASN A 82 -1.14 4.74 6.25
N ILE A 83 -0.54 4.65 5.08
CA ILE A 83 -1.14 4.02 3.91
C ILE A 83 -0.56 2.62 3.80
N VAL A 84 -1.42 1.61 3.88
CA VAL A 84 -1.02 0.20 3.85
C VAL A 84 -1.56 -0.46 2.59
N SER A 85 -0.66 -1.00 1.79
CA SER A 85 -0.99 -1.88 0.67
C SER A 85 -0.67 -3.32 1.08
N ALA A 86 -1.68 -4.18 1.08
CA ALA A 86 -1.54 -5.56 1.50
C ALA A 86 -2.26 -6.52 0.55
N TYR A 87 -1.61 -7.63 0.25
CA TYR A 87 -2.13 -8.71 -0.58
C TYR A 87 -2.20 -10.01 0.24
N ALA A 88 -3.37 -10.27 0.81
CA ALA A 88 -3.57 -11.45 1.63
C ALA A 88 -3.53 -12.74 0.81
N PRO A 89 -3.04 -13.85 1.36
CA PRO A 89 -3.16 -15.16 0.74
C PRO A 89 -4.64 -15.49 0.52
N HIS A 90 -4.98 -16.03 -0.66
CA HIS A 90 -6.35 -16.45 -0.92
C HIS A 90 -6.75 -17.69 -0.09
N ALA A 91 -8.06 -17.98 -0.04
CA ALA A 91 -8.61 -19.01 0.85
C ALA A 91 -8.03 -20.42 0.62
N GLY A 92 -7.59 -20.72 -0.61
CA GLY A 92 -6.98 -22.01 -0.95
C GLY A 92 -5.51 -22.18 -0.57
N ARG A 93 -4.87 -21.15 -0.02
CA ARG A 93 -3.47 -21.24 0.43
C ARG A 93 -3.36 -21.92 1.79
N PRO A 94 -2.20 -22.53 2.10
CA PRO A 94 -1.98 -23.17 3.40
C PRO A 94 -2.23 -22.23 4.57
N ASP A 95 -2.75 -22.77 5.68
CA ASP A 95 -3.03 -21.99 6.88
C ASP A 95 -1.79 -21.33 7.46
N LEU A 96 -0.64 -21.98 7.33
CA LEU A 96 0.65 -21.41 7.77
C LEU A 96 0.97 -20.09 7.07
N GLU A 97 0.72 -19.98 5.75
CA GLU A 97 0.92 -18.72 5.02
C GLU A 97 -0.02 -17.63 5.51
N LYS A 98 -1.25 -17.98 5.86
CA LYS A 98 -2.22 -17.03 6.41
C LYS A 98 -1.79 -16.54 7.78
N GLU A 99 -1.31 -17.42 8.63
CA GLU A 99 -0.80 -17.07 9.97
C GLU A 99 0.42 -16.16 9.88
N GLU A 100 1.36 -16.47 9.00
CA GLU A 100 2.53 -15.62 8.73
C GLU A 100 2.12 -14.23 8.24
N PHE A 101 1.14 -14.16 7.35
CA PHE A 101 0.62 -12.89 6.86
C PHE A 101 0.03 -12.05 8.01
N TYR A 102 -0.80 -12.64 8.87
CA TYR A 102 -1.37 -11.93 10.02
C TYR A 102 -0.31 -11.51 11.04
N TYR A 103 0.69 -12.35 11.26
CA TYR A 103 1.81 -12.02 12.12
C TYR A 103 2.60 -10.82 11.59
N ASP A 104 2.96 -10.83 10.31
CA ASP A 104 3.67 -9.74 9.67
C ASP A 104 2.85 -8.44 9.67
N MET A 105 1.54 -8.56 9.46
CA MET A 105 0.63 -7.43 9.54
C MET A 105 0.60 -6.81 10.94
N THR A 106 0.53 -7.63 11.96
CA THR A 106 0.57 -7.17 13.35
C THR A 106 1.88 -6.43 13.64
N ARG A 107 2.99 -6.96 13.15
CA ARG A 107 4.29 -6.29 13.28
C ARG A 107 4.34 -4.97 12.53
N LEU A 108 3.82 -4.93 11.31
CA LEU A 108 3.78 -3.70 10.50
C LEU A 108 2.99 -2.61 11.19
N LEU A 109 1.83 -2.96 11.75
CA LEU A 109 0.93 -2.02 12.43
C LEU A 109 1.37 -1.68 13.85
N SER A 110 2.28 -2.43 14.45
CA SER A 110 2.76 -2.16 15.81
C SER A 110 3.48 -0.81 15.96
N GLY A 111 4.00 -0.27 14.87
CA GLY A 111 4.61 1.06 14.82
C GLY A 111 3.61 2.22 14.72
N VAL A 112 2.33 1.92 14.53
CA VAL A 112 1.27 2.92 14.45
C VAL A 112 0.82 3.28 15.86
N ARG A 113 0.83 4.57 16.17
CA ARG A 113 0.43 5.08 17.50
C ARG A 113 -1.04 5.42 17.54
N GLY A 114 -1.61 5.47 18.74
CA GLY A 114 -2.97 5.93 18.93
C GLY A 114 -3.16 7.36 18.43
N GLY A 115 -4.28 7.61 17.72
CA GLY A 115 -4.57 8.89 17.08
C GLY A 115 -4.04 9.04 15.65
N GLU A 116 -3.17 8.15 15.17
CA GLU A 116 -2.79 8.11 13.76
C GLU A 116 -3.88 7.46 12.91
N ILE A 117 -4.01 7.91 11.67
CA ILE A 117 -4.96 7.38 10.70
C ILE A 117 -4.31 6.21 9.95
N VAL A 118 -5.05 5.14 9.74
CA VAL A 118 -4.62 4.00 8.90
C VAL A 118 -5.58 3.88 7.73
N LEU A 119 -5.04 4.01 6.52
CA LEU A 119 -5.74 3.74 5.28
C LEU A 119 -5.24 2.40 4.75
N TRP A 120 -6.11 1.42 4.73
CA TRP A 120 -5.77 0.07 4.30
C TRP A 120 -6.39 -0.26 2.95
N TRP A 121 -5.60 -0.89 2.11
CA TRP A 121 -6.04 -1.46 0.85
C TRP A 121 -5.58 -2.90 0.70
N GLY A 122 -6.52 -3.81 0.51
CA GLY A 122 -6.23 -5.23 0.30
C GLY A 122 -7.35 -5.96 -0.41
N LEU A 123 -7.02 -7.02 -1.14
CA LEU A 123 -7.91 -7.75 -2.04
C LEU A 123 -8.78 -8.82 -1.36
N GLN A 124 -8.77 -8.97 -0.05
CA GLN A 124 -9.68 -9.90 0.63
C GLN A 124 -10.14 -9.36 1.99
N TRP A 125 -11.44 -9.43 2.17
CA TRP A 125 -12.15 -8.92 3.32
C TRP A 125 -11.86 -9.72 4.60
N THR A 126 -11.27 -9.11 5.58
CA THR A 126 -11.51 -9.45 6.97
C THR A 126 -11.83 -8.18 7.74
N ARG A 127 -12.92 -8.21 8.43
CA ARG A 127 -13.50 -7.14 9.23
C ARG A 127 -12.54 -6.69 10.33
N TRP A 128 -12.03 -5.46 10.21
CA TRP A 128 -11.38 -4.81 11.34
C TRP A 128 -12.31 -3.74 11.92
N SER A 129 -12.64 -3.89 13.18
CA SER A 129 -13.40 -2.92 13.95
C SER A 129 -12.42 -1.85 14.47
N GLY A 130 -12.61 -0.61 14.05
CA GLY A 130 -12.01 0.53 14.73
C GLY A 130 -11.39 1.64 13.89
N VAL A 131 -11.39 1.58 12.57
CA VAL A 131 -10.85 2.66 11.74
C VAL A 131 -11.77 2.96 10.56
N GLY A 132 -12.03 4.26 10.35
CA GLY A 132 -12.91 4.72 9.28
C GLY A 132 -12.46 4.30 7.88
N TRP A 133 -13.44 3.99 7.04
CA TRP A 133 -13.22 3.50 5.68
C TRP A 133 -13.14 4.67 4.68
N ILE A 134 -12.08 4.72 3.88
CA ILE A 134 -12.06 5.48 2.64
C ILE A 134 -11.99 4.48 1.48
N ARG A 135 -12.94 4.57 0.57
CA ARG A 135 -12.94 3.75 -0.65
C ARG A 135 -11.76 4.14 -1.54
N GLY A 136 -10.82 3.25 -1.70
CA GLY A 136 -9.78 3.35 -2.68
C GLY A 136 -10.16 2.71 -4.00
N CYS A 137 -9.36 2.96 -5.04
CA CYS A 137 -9.61 2.51 -6.40
C CYS A 137 -9.51 1.00 -6.57
N SER A 138 -10.60 0.33 -6.92
CA SER A 138 -10.55 -1.03 -7.48
C SER A 138 -10.33 -0.92 -8.99
N TRP A 139 -9.15 -1.27 -9.47
CA TRP A 139 -8.77 -1.13 -10.87
C TRP A 139 -8.47 -2.46 -11.57
N TRP A 140 -8.94 -3.58 -11.04
CA TRP A 140 -8.80 -4.84 -11.75
C TRP A 140 -10.12 -5.60 -11.78
N LYS A 141 -10.70 -5.56 -12.91
CA LYS A 141 -11.47 -6.64 -13.49
C LYS A 141 -10.83 -7.02 -14.81
#